data_340f74324f9077dca7d5d98120364da2
#
_entry.id   340f74324f9077dca7d5d98120364da2
#
_cell.length_a   1.000
_cell.length_b   1.000
_cell.length_c   1.000
_cell.angle_alpha   90.00
_cell.angle_beta   90.00
_cell.angle_gamma   90.00
#
_symmetry.space_group_name_H-M   'P 1'
#
loop_
_entity.id
_entity.type
_entity.pdbx_description
1 polymer ?
#
loop_
_entity_poly.entity_id
_entity_poly.type
_entity_poly.pdbx_seq_one_letter_code
_entity_poly.pdbx_strand_id
1 'polypeptide(L)'
;MRYVLAQVRRLLYEHPKVETEGARNRFIAFDESALTLEVFSYILTRDFDEFLAIREDILLRIMDIVDAAGTGFAFPSQTVYLGRDTGVHKEKAERVARQVQKWRESNQLPFPDFKPDDISEFSNSLPYPQPGSAVGSKK
;
A
#
# COMPACT_ATOMS: atom_id res chain seq x y z
N MET A 1 -2.94 -1.47 7.16
CA MET A 1 -2.82 -1.82 5.72
C MET A 1 -2.66 -3.32 5.47
N ARG A 2 -1.53 -3.98 5.84
CA ARG A 2 -1.28 -5.41 5.53
C ARG A 2 -2.39 -6.35 6.04
N TYR A 3 -2.93 -6.07 7.22
CA TYR A 3 -4.07 -6.81 7.78
C TYR A 3 -5.31 -6.72 6.87
N VAL A 4 -5.70 -5.50 6.47
CA VAL A 4 -6.85 -5.29 5.58
C VAL A 4 -6.64 -6.01 4.25
N LEU A 5 -5.46 -5.88 3.63
CA LEU A 5 -5.12 -6.61 2.39
C LEU A 5 -5.28 -8.12 2.53
N ALA A 6 -4.81 -8.68 3.65
CA ALA A 6 -4.90 -10.12 3.91
C ALA A 6 -6.36 -10.57 4.11
N GLN A 7 -7.15 -9.83 4.90
CA GLN A 7 -8.53 -10.19 5.19
C GLN A 7 -9.44 -10.04 3.96
N VAL A 8 -9.28 -8.95 3.20
CA VAL A 8 -10.05 -8.79 1.95
C VAL A 8 -9.70 -9.88 0.93
N ARG A 9 -8.43 -10.29 0.82
CA ARG A 9 -8.05 -11.40 -0.06
C ARG A 9 -8.68 -12.71 0.41
N ARG A 10 -8.67 -12.97 1.72
CA ARG A 10 -9.31 -14.14 2.31
C ARG A 10 -10.82 -14.14 2.03
N LEU A 11 -11.50 -13.01 2.22
CA LEU A 11 -12.90 -12.83 1.88
C LEU A 11 -13.20 -13.23 0.43
N LEU A 12 -12.40 -12.76 -0.53
CA LEU A 12 -12.59 -13.09 -1.95
C LEU A 12 -12.44 -14.59 -2.21
N TYR A 13 -11.54 -15.28 -1.53
CA TYR A 13 -11.33 -16.72 -1.68
C TYR A 13 -12.40 -17.55 -0.97
N GLU A 14 -12.93 -17.07 0.14
CA GLU A 14 -13.99 -17.76 0.91
C GLU A 14 -15.38 -17.56 0.30
N HIS A 15 -15.58 -16.53 -0.52
CA HIS A 15 -16.90 -16.18 -1.04
C HIS A 15 -17.30 -17.16 -2.17
N PRO A 16 -18.44 -17.91 -2.02
CA PRO A 16 -18.80 -19.02 -2.94
C PRO A 16 -19.15 -18.57 -4.36
N LYS A 17 -19.44 -17.28 -4.56
CA LYS A 17 -19.81 -16.70 -5.86
C LYS A 17 -18.66 -15.90 -6.50
N VAL A 18 -17.46 -15.95 -5.95
CA VAL A 18 -16.26 -15.28 -6.48
C VAL A 18 -15.36 -16.32 -7.14
N GLU A 19 -14.94 -16.02 -8.37
CA GLU A 19 -13.89 -16.80 -9.03
C GLU A 19 -12.54 -16.55 -8.36
N THR A 20 -11.94 -17.59 -7.83
CA THR A 20 -10.66 -17.48 -7.10
C THR A 20 -9.47 -17.24 -8.02
N GLU A 21 -9.54 -17.77 -9.25
CA GLU A 21 -8.52 -17.50 -10.26
C GLU A 21 -8.64 -16.05 -10.76
N GLY A 22 -7.63 -15.25 -10.53
CA GLY A 22 -7.62 -13.83 -10.90
C GLY A 22 -8.16 -12.89 -9.82
N ALA A 23 -8.81 -13.38 -8.76
CA ALA A 23 -9.19 -12.53 -7.63
C ALA A 23 -7.94 -11.91 -6.99
N ARG A 24 -7.94 -10.59 -6.86
CA ARG A 24 -6.79 -9.86 -6.31
C ARG A 24 -7.21 -8.65 -5.50
N ASN A 25 -6.40 -8.34 -4.55
CA ASN A 25 -6.47 -7.14 -3.75
C ASN A 25 -5.05 -6.52 -3.67
N ARG A 26 -4.90 -5.27 -4.07
CA ARG A 26 -3.61 -4.57 -4.16
C ARG A 26 -3.69 -3.19 -3.53
N PHE A 27 -2.62 -2.81 -2.84
CA PHE A 27 -2.37 -1.43 -2.51
C PHE A 27 -1.75 -0.76 -3.75
N ILE A 28 -2.39 0.29 -4.24
CA ILE A 28 -2.03 0.89 -5.54
C ILE A 28 -1.53 2.32 -5.44
N ALA A 29 -1.96 3.10 -4.42
CA ALA A 29 -1.55 4.50 -4.33
C ALA A 29 -1.60 5.06 -2.91
N PHE A 30 -0.77 6.11 -2.72
CA PHE A 30 -0.89 7.07 -1.64
C PHE A 30 -1.59 8.31 -2.21
N ASP A 31 -2.85 8.50 -1.85
CA ASP A 31 -3.58 9.70 -2.22
C ASP A 31 -3.45 10.78 -1.13
N GLU A 32 -3.91 12.00 -1.37
CA GLU A 32 -3.73 13.14 -0.47
C GLU A 32 -4.16 12.88 0.98
N SER A 33 -5.23 12.11 1.18
CA SER A 33 -5.79 11.80 2.51
C SER A 33 -6.15 10.32 2.68
N ALA A 34 -5.71 9.45 1.78
CA ALA A 34 -6.11 8.05 1.75
C ALA A 34 -4.99 7.12 1.26
N LEU A 35 -5.16 5.85 1.61
CA LEU A 35 -4.38 4.75 1.06
C LEU A 35 -5.29 3.94 0.13
N THR A 36 -5.06 4.02 -1.17
CA THR A 36 -5.96 3.44 -2.17
C THR A 36 -5.69 1.96 -2.39
N LEU A 37 -6.76 1.18 -2.26
CA LEU A 37 -6.76 -0.26 -2.54
C LEU A 37 -7.59 -0.56 -3.79
N GLU A 38 -7.05 -1.41 -4.66
CA GLU A 38 -7.81 -2.03 -5.74
C GLU A 38 -8.26 -3.42 -5.30
N VAL A 39 -9.54 -3.70 -5.47
CA VAL A 39 -10.12 -5.05 -5.32
C VAL A 39 -10.68 -5.44 -6.67
N PHE A 40 -10.24 -6.57 -7.20
CA PHE A 40 -10.71 -7.10 -8.47
C PHE A 40 -11.08 -8.57 -8.32
N SER A 41 -12.24 -8.96 -8.86
CA SER A 41 -12.68 -10.35 -8.94
C SER A 41 -13.74 -10.53 -10.01
N TYR A 42 -13.87 -11.74 -10.51
CA TYR A 42 -15.00 -12.15 -11.32
C TYR A 42 -16.08 -12.75 -10.42
N ILE A 43 -17.33 -12.41 -10.70
CA ILE A 43 -18.50 -12.93 -10.00
C ILE A 43 -19.13 -14.04 -10.85
N LEU A 44 -19.38 -15.20 -10.23
CA LEU A 44 -19.92 -16.39 -10.86
C LEU A 44 -21.45 -16.29 -10.94
N THR A 45 -21.96 -15.44 -11.84
CA THR A 45 -23.37 -15.30 -12.14
C THR A 45 -23.60 -14.86 -13.58
N ARG A 46 -24.78 -15.10 -14.10
CA ARG A 46 -25.26 -14.59 -15.39
C ARG A 46 -26.42 -13.60 -15.23
N ASP A 47 -26.90 -13.46 -14.02
CA ASP A 47 -27.98 -12.54 -13.66
C ASP A 47 -27.40 -11.24 -13.13
N PHE A 48 -27.89 -10.12 -13.64
CA PHE A 48 -27.34 -8.81 -13.25
C PHE A 48 -27.79 -8.38 -11.86
N ASP A 49 -29.02 -8.71 -11.46
CA ASP A 49 -29.51 -8.38 -10.13
C ASP A 49 -28.79 -9.22 -9.07
N GLU A 50 -28.53 -10.50 -9.36
CA GLU A 50 -27.68 -11.34 -8.51
C GLU A 50 -26.25 -10.78 -8.41
N PHE A 51 -25.68 -10.30 -9.52
CA PHE A 51 -24.36 -9.65 -9.51
C PHE A 51 -24.33 -8.43 -8.58
N LEU A 52 -25.35 -7.59 -8.63
CA LEU A 52 -25.43 -6.40 -7.77
C LEU A 52 -25.52 -6.80 -6.28
N ALA A 53 -26.32 -7.80 -5.96
CA ALA A 53 -26.47 -8.31 -4.59
C ALA A 53 -25.15 -8.90 -4.04
N ILE A 54 -24.44 -9.70 -4.85
CA ILE A 54 -23.13 -10.26 -4.45
C ILE A 54 -22.10 -9.16 -4.29
N ARG A 55 -22.05 -8.18 -5.17
CA ARG A 55 -21.17 -7.02 -5.06
C ARG A 55 -21.43 -6.24 -3.79
N GLU A 56 -22.68 -6.03 -3.44
CA GLU A 56 -23.08 -5.36 -2.19
C GLU A 56 -22.62 -6.15 -0.97
N ASP A 57 -22.84 -7.46 -0.91
CA ASP A 57 -22.36 -8.32 0.18
C ASP A 57 -20.85 -8.22 0.36
N ILE A 58 -20.08 -8.29 -0.72
CA ILE A 58 -18.62 -8.14 -0.66
C ILE A 58 -18.22 -6.77 -0.13
N LEU A 59 -18.86 -5.69 -0.57
CA LEU A 59 -18.54 -4.33 -0.12
C LEU A 59 -18.86 -4.14 1.36
N LEU A 60 -19.99 -4.65 1.85
CA LEU A 60 -20.36 -4.59 3.26
C LEU A 60 -19.35 -5.36 4.13
N ARG A 61 -18.94 -6.56 3.71
CA ARG A 61 -17.91 -7.32 4.43
C ARG A 61 -16.54 -6.62 4.42
N ILE A 62 -16.22 -5.89 3.36
CA ILE A 62 -15.00 -5.06 3.33
C ILE A 62 -15.11 -3.92 4.35
N MET A 63 -16.29 -3.32 4.53
CA MET A 63 -16.52 -2.32 5.57
C MET A 63 -16.26 -2.90 6.95
N ASP A 64 -16.78 -4.08 7.25
CA ASP A 64 -16.57 -4.76 8.52
C ASP A 64 -15.08 -5.07 8.77
N ILE A 65 -14.35 -5.48 7.74
CA ILE A 65 -12.90 -5.74 7.82
C ILE A 65 -12.13 -4.47 8.14
N VAL A 66 -12.50 -3.34 7.51
CA VAL A 66 -11.84 -2.05 7.73
C VAL A 66 -12.09 -1.55 9.15
N ASP A 67 -13.33 -1.66 9.63
CA ASP A 67 -13.71 -1.31 11.00
C ASP A 67 -12.98 -2.19 12.03
N ALA A 68 -12.98 -3.50 11.84
CA ALA A 68 -12.25 -4.45 12.69
C ALA A 68 -10.72 -4.23 12.69
N ALA A 69 -10.18 -3.60 11.66
CA ALA A 69 -8.77 -3.22 11.59
C ALA A 69 -8.44 -1.94 12.40
N GLY A 70 -9.42 -1.31 13.01
CA GLY A 70 -9.26 -0.05 13.75
C GLY A 70 -8.91 1.14 12.86
N THR A 71 -9.35 1.12 11.61
CA THR A 71 -9.18 2.20 10.64
C THR A 71 -10.52 2.53 9.99
N GLY A 72 -10.57 3.50 9.10
CA GLY A 72 -11.80 3.91 8.42
C GLY A 72 -11.58 4.20 6.95
N PHE A 73 -12.68 4.34 6.22
CA PHE A 73 -12.65 4.87 4.87
C PHE A 73 -12.32 6.36 4.90
N ALA A 74 -11.56 6.80 3.93
CA ALA A 74 -11.27 8.22 3.77
C ALA A 74 -12.54 8.94 3.32
N PHE A 75 -12.95 9.93 4.12
CA PHE A 75 -13.96 10.88 3.72
C PHE A 75 -13.26 12.14 3.21
N PRO A 76 -13.85 12.90 2.30
CA PRO A 76 -13.37 14.22 1.90
C PRO A 76 -13.60 15.20 3.05
N SER A 77 -12.91 14.99 4.17
CA SER A 77 -12.99 15.79 5.38
C SER A 77 -11.59 16.23 5.79
N GLN A 78 -11.48 17.47 6.21
CA GLN A 78 -10.26 18.01 6.77
C GLN A 78 -10.36 17.98 8.28
N THR A 79 -9.53 17.16 8.94
CA THR A 79 -9.41 17.19 10.40
C THR A 79 -8.28 18.16 10.74
N VAL A 80 -8.62 19.31 11.33
CA VAL A 80 -7.63 20.29 11.80
C VAL A 80 -7.26 19.94 13.24
N TYR A 81 -6.05 19.42 13.42
CA TYR A 81 -5.47 19.25 14.75
C TYR A 81 -4.77 20.56 15.16
N LEU A 82 -5.37 21.30 16.07
CA LEU A 82 -4.70 22.43 16.74
C LEU A 82 -3.75 21.88 17.82
N GLY A 83 -2.66 21.29 17.39
CA GLY A 83 -1.62 20.75 18.25
C GLY A 83 -0.27 21.40 17.93
N ARG A 84 0.62 21.47 18.92
CA ARG A 84 2.03 21.77 18.64
C ARG A 84 2.60 20.60 17.86
N ASP A 85 2.96 20.84 16.61
CA ASP A 85 3.75 19.90 15.85
C ASP A 85 5.05 19.60 16.61
N THR A 86 5.32 18.35 16.90
CA THR A 86 6.58 17.91 17.50
C THR A 86 7.77 18.09 16.56
N GLY A 87 7.48 18.51 15.31
CA GLY A 87 8.48 18.77 14.29
C GLY A 87 9.11 17.49 13.73
N VAL A 88 10.04 17.70 12.83
CA VAL A 88 10.82 16.63 12.22
C VAL A 88 11.72 15.99 13.29
N HIS A 89 11.86 14.67 13.23
CA HIS A 89 12.72 13.90 14.14
C HIS A 89 14.17 14.42 14.04
N LYS A 90 14.63 15.19 15.04
CA LYS A 90 15.88 15.97 14.97
C LYS A 90 17.09 15.16 14.56
N GLU A 91 17.31 13.99 15.19
CA GLU A 91 18.46 13.12 14.89
C GLU A 91 18.44 12.61 13.44
N LYS A 92 17.25 12.25 12.92
CA LYS A 92 17.11 11.80 11.53
C LYS A 92 17.34 12.95 10.55
N ALA A 93 16.79 14.13 10.87
CA ALA A 93 16.97 15.33 10.06
C ALA A 93 18.44 15.77 10.01
N GLU A 94 19.14 15.78 11.15
CA GLU A 94 20.57 16.11 11.20
C GLU A 94 21.43 15.12 10.44
N ARG A 95 21.10 13.81 10.51
CA ARG A 95 21.81 12.80 9.71
C ARG A 95 21.66 13.04 8.21
N VAL A 96 20.43 13.33 7.77
CA VAL A 96 20.15 13.63 6.37
C VAL A 96 20.82 14.93 5.95
N ALA A 97 20.76 15.97 6.77
CA ALA A 97 21.40 17.26 6.50
C ALA A 97 22.93 17.10 6.34
N ARG A 98 23.58 16.34 7.22
CA ARG A 98 25.01 16.02 7.09
C ARG A 98 25.34 15.28 5.79
N GLN A 99 24.47 14.36 5.36
CA GLN A 99 24.67 13.64 4.11
C GLN A 99 24.55 14.56 2.88
N VAL A 100 23.52 15.41 2.86
CA VAL A 100 23.33 16.40 1.78
C VAL A 100 24.47 17.41 1.76
N GLN A 101 25.00 17.83 2.93
CA GLN A 101 26.14 18.71 3.00
C GLN A 101 27.41 18.07 2.39
N LYS A 102 27.66 16.78 2.65
CA LYS A 102 28.77 16.05 2.01
C LYS A 102 28.63 16.02 0.49
N TRP A 103 27.41 15.78 -0.03
CA TRP A 103 27.17 15.81 -1.48
C TRP A 103 27.42 17.19 -2.08
N ARG A 104 27.05 18.26 -1.34
CA ARG A 104 27.33 19.64 -1.75
C ARG A 104 28.85 19.92 -1.84
N GLU A 105 29.58 19.53 -0.83
CA GLU A 105 31.04 19.69 -0.76
C GLU A 105 31.77 18.89 -1.83
N SER A 106 31.21 17.74 -2.22
CA SER A 106 31.71 16.87 -3.28
C SER A 106 31.19 17.25 -4.68
N ASN A 107 30.44 18.34 -4.82
CA ASN A 107 29.81 18.79 -6.06
C ASN A 107 28.88 17.72 -6.72
N GLN A 108 28.15 16.98 -5.89
CA GLN A 108 27.24 15.88 -6.28
C GLN A 108 25.76 16.24 -6.16
N LEU A 109 25.42 17.54 -6.20
CA LEU A 109 24.03 17.97 -6.20
C LEU A 109 23.48 18.03 -7.65
N PRO A 110 22.17 17.79 -7.82
CA PRO A 110 21.10 17.64 -6.81
C PRO A 110 21.10 16.31 -6.04
N PHE A 111 21.76 15.29 -6.53
CA PHE A 111 22.01 14.00 -5.89
C PHE A 111 23.21 13.33 -6.57
N PRO A 112 23.89 12.36 -5.94
CA PRO A 112 25.05 11.69 -6.52
C PRO A 112 24.70 10.98 -7.84
N ASP A 113 25.54 11.15 -8.85
CA ASP A 113 25.55 10.27 -10.02
C ASP A 113 26.25 8.96 -9.66
N PHE A 114 25.57 7.86 -9.87
CA PHE A 114 26.14 6.54 -9.66
C PHE A 114 26.92 6.10 -10.89
N LYS A 115 28.17 5.74 -10.69
CA LYS A 115 29.01 5.17 -11.76
C LYS A 115 28.53 3.74 -12.08
N PRO A 116 28.87 3.21 -13.28
CA PRO A 116 28.52 1.84 -13.64
C PRO A 116 28.95 0.78 -12.60
N ASP A 117 30.11 0.99 -11.97
CA ASP A 117 30.61 0.10 -10.92
C ASP A 117 29.74 0.14 -9.65
N ASP A 118 29.32 1.33 -9.22
CA ASP A 118 28.41 1.52 -8.09
C ASP A 118 27.04 0.88 -8.37
N ILE A 119 26.52 1.05 -9.60
CA ILE A 119 25.26 0.42 -10.02
C ILE A 119 25.38 -1.10 -10.00
N SER A 120 26.52 -1.64 -10.43
CA SER A 120 26.77 -3.07 -10.38
C SER A 120 26.80 -3.62 -8.94
N GLU A 121 27.41 -2.88 -8.01
CA GLU A 121 27.43 -3.25 -6.58
C GLU A 121 26.04 -3.20 -5.94
N PHE A 122 25.22 -2.20 -6.31
CA PHE A 122 23.85 -2.08 -5.79
C PHE A 122 22.86 -3.04 -6.43
N SER A 123 23.21 -3.58 -7.61
CA SER A 123 22.32 -4.48 -8.36
C SER A 123 21.96 -5.70 -7.54
N ASN A 124 20.66 -5.99 -7.48
CA ASN A 124 20.09 -7.11 -6.72
C ASN A 124 20.40 -7.12 -5.20
N SER A 125 20.84 -6.00 -4.63
CA SER A 125 21.15 -5.92 -3.20
C SER A 125 19.92 -5.83 -2.29
N LEU A 126 18.75 -5.45 -2.84
CA LEU A 126 17.50 -5.39 -2.09
C LEU A 126 16.80 -6.75 -2.03
N PRO A 127 16.32 -7.17 -0.87
CA PRO A 127 15.51 -8.38 -0.77
C PRO A 127 14.20 -8.22 -1.53
N TYR A 128 13.99 -9.06 -2.54
CA TYR A 128 12.76 -9.13 -3.32
C TYR A 128 12.22 -10.57 -3.35
N PRO A 129 10.94 -10.78 -3.10
CA PRO A 129 9.94 -9.77 -2.69
C PRO A 129 10.17 -9.30 -1.25
N GLN A 130 9.78 -8.06 -0.95
CA GLN A 130 9.80 -7.55 0.41
C GLN A 130 8.96 -8.44 1.33
N PRO A 131 9.38 -8.72 2.58
CA PRO A 131 8.60 -9.49 3.52
C PRO A 131 7.16 -8.97 3.67
N GLY A 132 6.19 -9.86 3.49
CA GLY A 132 4.76 -9.51 3.48
C GLY A 132 4.25 -8.92 2.17
N SER A 133 5.03 -8.98 1.09
CA SER A 133 4.56 -8.68 -0.27
C SER A 133 3.70 -9.83 -0.82
N ALA A 134 2.70 -9.48 -1.62
CA ALA A 134 1.84 -10.45 -2.30
C ALA A 134 2.56 -11.28 -3.38
N VAL A 135 3.72 -10.83 -3.85
CA VAL A 135 4.49 -11.51 -4.91
C VAL A 135 5.14 -12.80 -4.40
N GLY A 136 5.49 -12.88 -3.11
CA GLY A 136 6.10 -14.07 -2.49
C GLY A 136 5.15 -15.20 -2.14
N SER A 137 3.86 -15.07 -2.40
CA SER A 137 2.82 -16.03 -1.99
C SER A 137 2.48 -17.09 -3.04
N LYS A 138 3.17 -17.11 -4.18
CA LYS A 138 3.02 -18.20 -5.16
C LYS A 138 4.00 -19.33 -4.82
N LYS A 139 3.53 -20.31 -4.06
CA LYS A 139 3.97 -21.70 -4.13
C LYS A 139 2.86 -22.52 -4.74
#